data_4a4bad6f641ac18b0d88ff6dc7035e1d
#
_entry.id   4a4bad6f641ac18b0d88ff6dc7035e1d
#
_cell.length_a   1.000
_cell.length_b   1.000
_cell.length_c   1.000
_cell.angle_alpha   90.00
_cell.angle_beta   90.00
_cell.angle_gamma   90.00
#
_symmetry.space_group_name_H-M   'P 1'
#
loop_
_entity.id
_entity.type
_entity.pdbx_description
1 polymer ?
#
loop_
_entity_poly.entity_id
_entity_poly.type
_entity_poly.pdbx_seq_one_letter_code
_entity_poly.pdbx_strand_id
1 'polypeptide(L)'
;MLVTLCALITALPSVSGVTVVTQKPVVSVRKGETATMDCNLGTVTDQSARWYKQTPGGVPQFVLKFRHDYSSPYYGSGFSSPKFTSTHQSTSDYRLIINNVEEGDSAVYYCKTWDSSVKEYAFGQGTKLILTSSSLPPPVLTVFPPSSAELQSDTASLVCLSSQSVPFADVSWLAAGSPVSSGISTSTAVQRPDQTYQISSSLTIQTSDWNMDKVYTCKVSLGSQTSEKTIKKSECPTE
;
A
#
# COMPACT_ATOMS: atom_id res chain seq x y z
N MET A 1 -29.71 -54.96 40.55
CA MET A 1 -28.63 -54.70 39.56
C MET A 1 -28.65 -53.22 39.24
N LEU A 2 -27.72 -52.44 39.81
CA LEU A 2 -27.56 -51.02 39.52
C LEU A 2 -26.55 -50.94 38.36
N VAL A 3 -26.99 -50.39 37.22
CA VAL A 3 -26.10 -50.08 36.09
C VAL A 3 -25.61 -48.68 36.27
N THR A 4 -24.34 -48.53 36.64
CA THR A 4 -23.64 -47.24 36.75
C THR A 4 -23.31 -46.74 35.37
N LEU A 5 -24.00 -45.70 34.92
CA LEU A 5 -23.72 -45.00 33.64
C LEU A 5 -22.46 -44.11 33.83
N CYS A 6 -21.34 -44.54 33.35
CA CYS A 6 -20.10 -43.75 33.28
C CYS A 6 -20.24 -42.74 32.15
N ALA A 7 -20.51 -41.46 32.46
CA ALA A 7 -20.48 -40.37 31.48
C ALA A 7 -19.02 -40.04 31.15
N LEU A 8 -18.59 -40.43 29.96
CA LEU A 8 -17.34 -39.94 29.36
C LEU A 8 -17.50 -38.46 28.99
N ILE A 9 -16.96 -37.58 29.82
CA ILE A 9 -16.79 -36.18 29.49
C ILE A 9 -15.57 -36.12 28.55
N THR A 10 -15.83 -36.11 27.26
CA THR A 10 -14.82 -35.77 26.26
C THR A 10 -14.58 -34.28 26.36
N ALA A 11 -13.46 -33.88 26.97
CA ALA A 11 -12.98 -32.52 26.88
C ALA A 11 -12.67 -32.22 25.40
N LEU A 12 -13.50 -31.37 24.79
CA LEU A 12 -13.19 -30.83 23.46
C LEU A 12 -11.90 -30.01 23.61
N PRO A 13 -10.90 -30.25 22.74
CA PRO A 13 -9.71 -29.40 22.76
C PRO A 13 -10.16 -27.97 22.48
N SER A 14 -9.80 -27.04 23.36
CA SER A 14 -9.98 -25.63 23.14
C SER A 14 -9.14 -25.29 21.90
N VAL A 15 -9.79 -24.94 20.81
CA VAL A 15 -9.13 -24.34 19.67
C VAL A 15 -8.58 -23.01 20.17
N SER A 16 -7.28 -22.97 20.47
CA SER A 16 -6.59 -21.74 20.80
C SER A 16 -6.70 -20.84 19.57
N GLY A 17 -7.53 -19.78 19.68
CA GLY A 17 -7.74 -18.87 18.57
C GLY A 17 -6.41 -18.24 18.16
N VAL A 18 -6.11 -18.23 16.87
CA VAL A 18 -4.95 -17.53 16.31
C VAL A 18 -5.09 -16.05 16.69
N THR A 19 -4.03 -15.49 17.27
CA THR A 19 -3.97 -14.06 17.58
C THR A 19 -4.08 -13.24 16.32
N VAL A 20 -5.06 -12.33 16.28
CA VAL A 20 -5.27 -11.41 15.17
C VAL A 20 -4.75 -10.03 15.56
N VAL A 21 -3.65 -9.60 14.94
CA VAL A 21 -3.16 -8.22 15.07
C VAL A 21 -3.93 -7.34 14.10
N THR A 22 -4.57 -6.28 14.62
CA THR A 22 -5.40 -5.39 13.78
C THR A 22 -4.76 -4.04 13.59
N GLN A 23 -4.83 -3.54 12.35
CA GLN A 23 -4.38 -2.22 11.91
C GLN A 23 -5.45 -1.60 11.00
N LYS A 24 -5.54 -0.26 11.00
CA LYS A 24 -6.32 0.44 9.97
C LYS A 24 -5.60 0.34 8.62
N PRO A 25 -6.30 0.08 7.51
CA PRO A 25 -5.65 -0.16 6.22
C PRO A 25 -4.96 1.08 5.64
N VAL A 26 -5.44 2.28 5.95
CA VAL A 26 -4.93 3.54 5.38
C VAL A 26 -4.93 4.65 6.43
N VAL A 27 -3.88 5.45 6.42
CA VAL A 27 -3.77 6.75 7.11
C VAL A 27 -3.31 7.78 6.09
N SER A 28 -4.03 8.89 6.00
CA SER A 28 -3.70 10.00 5.10
C SER A 28 -3.36 11.24 5.92
N VAL A 29 -2.22 11.87 5.62
CA VAL A 29 -1.75 13.09 6.28
C VAL A 29 -1.16 14.05 5.26
N ARG A 30 -1.10 15.35 5.59
CA ARG A 30 -0.37 16.32 4.79
C ARG A 30 1.13 16.28 5.12
N LYS A 31 1.95 16.66 4.14
CA LYS A 31 3.38 16.88 4.38
C LYS A 31 3.60 17.84 5.53
N GLY A 32 4.49 17.50 6.46
CA GLY A 32 4.79 18.29 7.67
C GLY A 32 3.89 17.98 8.88
N GLU A 33 2.75 17.33 8.70
CA GLU A 33 1.89 16.89 9.80
C GLU A 33 2.43 15.65 10.51
N THR A 34 1.75 15.26 11.58
CA THR A 34 2.04 14.03 12.34
C THR A 34 1.09 12.92 11.92
N ALA A 35 1.65 11.78 11.51
CA ALA A 35 0.89 10.56 11.28
C ALA A 35 0.83 9.72 12.56
N THR A 36 -0.35 9.17 12.84
CA THR A 36 -0.56 8.21 13.94
C THR A 36 -1.21 6.96 13.39
N MET A 37 -0.57 5.81 13.60
CA MET A 37 -1.06 4.51 13.16
C MET A 37 -1.28 3.60 14.36
N ASP A 38 -2.51 3.07 14.48
CA ASP A 38 -2.90 2.17 15.57
C ASP A 38 -2.53 0.73 15.24
N CYS A 39 -2.17 -0.02 16.28
CA CYS A 39 -1.95 -1.46 16.25
C CYS A 39 -2.54 -2.09 17.50
N ASN A 40 -3.55 -2.95 17.35
CA ASN A 40 -4.07 -3.77 18.44
C ASN A 40 -3.51 -5.19 18.31
N LEU A 41 -2.87 -5.66 19.39
CA LEU A 41 -2.23 -6.98 19.46
C LEU A 41 -3.22 -8.13 19.75
N GLY A 42 -4.54 -7.86 19.73
CA GLY A 42 -5.57 -8.83 20.00
C GLY A 42 -5.50 -9.34 21.44
N THR A 43 -5.43 -10.64 21.60
CA THR A 43 -5.37 -11.30 22.92
C THR A 43 -3.98 -11.33 23.54
N VAL A 44 -2.95 -10.90 22.79
CA VAL A 44 -1.57 -10.89 23.28
C VAL A 44 -1.36 -9.69 24.20
N THR A 45 -1.02 -9.96 25.44
CA THR A 45 -0.63 -8.97 26.43
C THR A 45 0.84 -9.15 26.80
N ASP A 46 1.45 -8.13 27.40
CA ASP A 46 2.83 -8.18 27.91
C ASP A 46 3.92 -8.50 26.85
N GLN A 47 3.58 -8.29 25.57
CA GLN A 47 4.52 -8.42 24.46
C GLN A 47 4.78 -7.06 23.78
N SER A 48 5.90 -6.97 23.07
CA SER A 48 6.24 -5.76 22.32
C SER A 48 5.47 -5.69 21.01
N ALA A 49 4.93 -4.52 20.69
CA ALA A 49 4.62 -4.15 19.32
C ALA A 49 5.94 -3.85 18.58
N ARG A 50 6.12 -4.48 17.42
CA ARG A 50 7.27 -4.27 16.53
C ARG A 50 6.77 -3.70 15.21
N TRP A 51 7.34 -2.56 14.81
CA TRP A 51 6.95 -1.86 13.60
C TRP A 51 8.01 -1.99 12.51
N TYR A 52 7.52 -2.20 11.29
CA TYR A 52 8.33 -2.30 10.09
C TYR A 52 7.78 -1.36 9.03
N LYS A 53 8.68 -0.73 8.26
CA LYS A 53 8.38 0.12 7.11
C LYS A 53 8.75 -0.63 5.84
N GLN A 54 7.85 -0.66 4.87
CA GLN A 54 8.10 -1.23 3.54
C GLN A 54 7.65 -0.26 2.47
N THR A 55 8.61 0.26 1.70
CA THR A 55 8.31 0.96 0.45
C THR A 55 7.92 -0.05 -0.63
N PRO A 56 7.07 0.31 -1.61
CA PRO A 56 6.72 -0.57 -2.72
C PRO A 56 7.96 -1.10 -3.45
N GLY A 57 8.00 -2.42 -3.66
CA GLY A 57 9.16 -3.09 -4.26
C GLY A 57 10.39 -3.23 -3.36
N GLY A 58 10.36 -2.66 -2.16
CA GLY A 58 11.45 -2.75 -1.18
C GLY A 58 11.26 -3.87 -0.18
N VAL A 59 12.29 -4.07 0.66
CA VAL A 59 12.25 -5.02 1.78
C VAL A 59 11.76 -4.33 3.05
N PRO A 60 11.06 -5.03 3.95
CA PRO A 60 10.65 -4.47 5.22
C PRO A 60 11.87 -4.08 6.08
N GLN A 61 11.87 -2.85 6.56
CA GLN A 61 12.90 -2.28 7.44
C GLN A 61 12.35 -2.20 8.86
N PHE A 62 13.10 -2.66 9.85
CA PHE A 62 12.71 -2.54 11.24
C PHE A 62 12.80 -1.08 11.70
N VAL A 63 11.64 -0.53 12.15
CA VAL A 63 11.51 0.85 12.62
C VAL A 63 11.80 0.93 14.11
N LEU A 64 10.98 0.27 14.93
CA LEU A 64 11.10 0.25 16.38
C LEU A 64 10.34 -0.92 17.00
N LYS A 65 10.67 -1.23 18.26
CA LYS A 65 9.83 -2.04 19.15
C LYS A 65 9.52 -1.25 20.41
N PHE A 66 8.31 -1.43 20.92
CA PHE A 66 7.87 -0.80 22.15
C PHE A 66 6.99 -1.76 22.97
N ARG A 67 7.17 -1.77 24.28
CA ARG A 67 6.33 -2.49 25.24
C ARG A 67 5.88 -1.52 26.34
N HIS A 68 4.73 -1.75 26.91
CA HIS A 68 4.08 -0.85 27.88
C HIS A 68 4.98 -0.53 29.10
N ASP A 69 5.89 -1.41 29.48
CA ASP A 69 6.80 -1.24 30.61
C ASP A 69 8.18 -0.64 30.22
N TYR A 70 8.40 -0.33 28.92
CA TYR A 70 9.63 0.33 28.50
C TYR A 70 9.52 1.85 28.71
N SER A 71 10.61 2.47 29.17
CA SER A 71 10.71 3.93 29.30
C SER A 71 10.77 4.64 27.92
N SER A 72 11.24 3.95 26.89
CA SER A 72 11.33 4.45 25.52
C SER A 72 11.37 3.32 24.52
N PRO A 73 11.00 3.58 23.24
CA PRO A 73 11.16 2.59 22.17
C PRO A 73 12.63 2.23 21.91
N TYR A 74 12.83 1.00 21.45
CA TYR A 74 14.10 0.56 20.89
C TYR A 74 14.04 0.68 19.38
N TYR A 75 14.99 1.41 18.76
CA TYR A 75 14.95 1.78 17.34
C TYR A 75 15.81 0.88 16.46
N GLY A 76 15.37 0.70 15.21
CA GLY A 76 16.17 0.14 14.14
C GLY A 76 17.18 1.15 13.57
N SER A 77 18.11 0.65 12.77
CA SER A 77 19.08 1.51 12.09
C SER A 77 18.38 2.51 11.15
N GLY A 78 18.75 3.79 11.25
CA GLY A 78 18.16 4.87 10.43
C GLY A 78 16.84 5.43 10.98
N PHE A 79 16.38 4.98 12.15
CA PHE A 79 15.16 5.49 12.81
C PHE A 79 15.49 6.00 14.20
N SER A 80 14.85 7.11 14.61
CA SER A 80 15.09 7.70 15.94
C SER A 80 13.98 8.67 16.33
N SER A 81 13.91 8.97 17.65
CA SER A 81 13.17 10.12 18.18
C SER A 81 13.88 11.43 17.75
N PRO A 82 13.14 12.55 17.54
CA PRO A 82 11.67 12.67 17.68
C PRO A 82 10.88 12.30 16.43
N LYS A 83 11.55 11.96 15.31
CA LYS A 83 10.87 11.64 14.04
C LYS A 83 9.91 10.45 14.19
N PHE A 84 10.38 9.37 14.80
CA PHE A 84 9.61 8.16 15.08
C PHE A 84 9.46 7.97 16.57
N THR A 85 8.25 7.80 17.05
CA THR A 85 7.94 7.49 18.44
C THR A 85 6.83 6.46 18.52
N SER A 86 6.63 5.88 19.69
CA SER A 86 5.53 4.96 19.94
C SER A 86 4.93 5.21 21.31
N THR A 87 3.63 5.10 21.41
CA THR A 87 2.85 5.15 22.64
C THR A 87 1.99 3.91 22.76
N HIS A 88 1.44 3.68 23.93
CA HIS A 88 0.43 2.64 24.18
C HIS A 88 -0.77 3.22 24.92
N GLN A 89 -1.94 2.61 24.75
CA GLN A 89 -3.17 2.95 25.45
C GLN A 89 -3.52 1.85 26.48
N SER A 90 -3.01 0.64 26.24
CA SER A 90 -3.14 -0.53 27.10
C SER A 90 -1.96 -1.47 26.86
N THR A 91 -1.97 -2.67 27.45
CA THR A 91 -0.96 -3.72 27.21
C THR A 91 -1.05 -4.36 25.83
N SER A 92 -2.14 -4.10 25.07
CA SER A 92 -2.37 -4.60 23.71
C SER A 92 -2.57 -3.52 22.66
N ASP A 93 -2.84 -2.26 23.05
CA ASP A 93 -3.07 -1.16 22.11
C ASP A 93 -1.86 -0.24 22.00
N TYR A 94 -1.25 -0.23 20.83
CA TYR A 94 -0.04 0.54 20.53
C TYR A 94 -0.25 1.48 19.37
N ARG A 95 0.58 2.53 19.32
CA ARG A 95 0.60 3.51 18.24
C ARG A 95 2.02 3.76 17.78
N LEU A 96 2.22 3.79 16.45
CA LEU A 96 3.37 4.40 15.82
C LEU A 96 3.03 5.84 15.49
N ILE A 97 3.91 6.76 15.86
CA ILE A 97 3.79 8.19 15.59
C ILE A 97 4.98 8.61 14.74
N ILE A 98 4.70 9.26 13.61
CA ILE A 98 5.70 9.83 12.71
C ILE A 98 5.47 11.32 12.65
N ASN A 99 6.42 12.08 13.17
CA ASN A 99 6.36 13.53 13.19
C ASN A 99 6.94 14.14 11.92
N ASN A 100 6.41 15.31 11.51
CA ASN A 100 6.87 16.03 10.34
C ASN A 100 7.02 15.11 9.12
N VAL A 101 5.89 14.51 8.70
CA VAL A 101 5.85 13.51 7.63
C VAL A 101 6.34 14.10 6.31
N GLU A 102 7.23 13.37 5.63
CA GLU A 102 7.83 13.73 4.34
C GLU A 102 7.55 12.64 3.29
N GLU A 103 7.90 12.90 2.02
CA GLU A 103 7.65 11.99 0.91
C GLU A 103 8.28 10.60 1.17
N GLY A 104 9.50 10.58 1.73
CA GLY A 104 10.20 9.35 2.09
C GLY A 104 9.53 8.51 3.18
N ASP A 105 8.54 9.05 3.90
CA ASP A 105 7.77 8.31 4.91
C ASP A 105 6.59 7.56 4.31
N SER A 106 6.19 7.87 3.07
CA SER A 106 5.09 7.19 2.37
C SER A 106 5.47 5.74 2.09
N ALA A 107 4.81 4.81 2.77
CA ALA A 107 5.12 3.38 2.77
C ALA A 107 3.96 2.58 3.38
N VAL A 108 4.08 1.27 3.40
CA VAL A 108 3.22 0.40 4.23
C VAL A 108 3.95 0.12 5.55
N TYR A 109 3.27 0.34 6.66
CA TYR A 109 3.79 0.09 8.00
C TYR A 109 3.10 -1.13 8.60
N TYR A 110 3.88 -2.16 8.90
CA TYR A 110 3.40 -3.40 9.50
C TYR A 110 3.70 -3.42 10.99
N CYS A 111 2.72 -3.81 11.76
CA CYS A 111 2.86 -4.13 13.17
C CYS A 111 2.87 -5.65 13.35
N LYS A 112 3.76 -6.15 14.22
CA LYS A 112 3.74 -7.56 14.63
C LYS A 112 4.04 -7.72 16.11
N THR A 113 3.61 -8.85 16.65
CA THR A 113 3.91 -9.27 18.02
C THR A 113 4.27 -10.75 18.06
N TRP A 114 4.86 -11.18 19.17
CA TRP A 114 5.11 -12.60 19.44
C TRP A 114 3.94 -13.18 20.25
N ASP A 115 3.32 -14.22 19.74
CA ASP A 115 2.30 -14.98 20.47
C ASP A 115 2.97 -16.20 21.14
N SER A 116 3.10 -16.13 22.45
CA SER A 116 3.74 -17.19 23.23
C SER A 116 2.88 -18.46 23.34
N SER A 117 1.59 -18.37 23.12
CA SER A 117 0.66 -19.51 23.22
C SER A 117 0.84 -20.49 22.07
N VAL A 118 1.07 -19.96 20.86
CA VAL A 118 1.33 -20.76 19.65
C VAL A 118 2.79 -20.74 19.23
N LYS A 119 3.63 -19.94 19.90
CA LYS A 119 5.09 -19.75 19.62
C LYS A 119 5.36 -19.27 18.19
N GLU A 120 4.58 -18.31 17.74
CA GLU A 120 4.68 -17.74 16.40
C GLU A 120 4.55 -16.21 16.43
N TYR A 121 4.99 -15.54 15.35
CA TYR A 121 4.73 -14.13 15.16
C TYR A 121 3.36 -13.92 14.50
N ALA A 122 2.52 -13.10 15.14
CA ALA A 122 1.30 -12.58 14.55
C ALA A 122 1.58 -11.23 13.89
N PHE A 123 1.08 -11.05 12.67
CA PHE A 123 1.26 -9.85 11.86
C PHE A 123 -0.07 -9.14 11.60
N GLY A 124 -0.06 -7.81 11.66
CA GLY A 124 -1.14 -7.00 11.13
C GLY A 124 -1.09 -6.94 9.60
N GLN A 125 -2.21 -6.53 8.99
CA GLN A 125 -2.34 -6.41 7.52
C GLN A 125 -1.57 -5.23 6.94
N GLY A 126 -1.02 -4.37 7.79
CA GLY A 126 -0.31 -3.17 7.41
C GLY A 126 -1.21 -1.94 7.27
N THR A 127 -0.61 -0.79 7.51
CA THR A 127 -1.23 0.54 7.31
C THR A 127 -0.48 1.26 6.22
N LYS A 128 -1.17 1.62 5.15
CA LYS A 128 -0.65 2.43 4.06
C LYS A 128 -0.66 3.90 4.47
N LEU A 129 0.52 4.51 4.61
CA LEU A 129 0.67 5.95 4.87
C LEU A 129 0.69 6.70 3.55
N ILE A 130 -0.31 7.51 3.30
CA ILE A 130 -0.46 8.32 2.09
C ILE A 130 -0.23 9.78 2.44
N LEU A 131 0.66 10.44 1.71
CA LEU A 131 0.78 11.89 1.77
C LEU A 131 -0.27 12.53 0.86
N THR A 132 -1.02 13.47 1.44
CA THR A 132 -1.94 14.33 0.73
C THR A 132 -1.46 15.77 0.87
N SER A 133 -1.05 16.40 -0.22
CA SER A 133 -0.64 17.80 -0.18
C SER A 133 -0.83 18.45 -1.55
N SER A 134 -1.34 19.69 -1.54
CA SER A 134 -1.33 20.55 -2.73
C SER A 134 0.09 20.97 -3.16
N SER A 135 1.10 20.74 -2.30
CA SER A 135 2.51 21.04 -2.61
C SER A 135 3.29 19.87 -3.23
N LEU A 136 2.70 18.66 -3.32
CA LEU A 136 3.33 17.58 -4.09
C LEU A 136 3.33 17.97 -5.57
N PRO A 137 4.46 17.77 -6.28
CA PRO A 137 4.46 18.00 -7.72
C PRO A 137 3.48 17.04 -8.41
N PRO A 138 2.76 17.50 -9.45
CA PRO A 138 1.86 16.64 -10.20
C PRO A 138 2.63 15.49 -10.84
N PRO A 139 1.99 14.32 -11.05
CA PRO A 139 2.62 13.21 -11.76
C PRO A 139 3.03 13.61 -13.18
N VAL A 140 4.20 13.13 -13.62
CA VAL A 140 4.64 13.29 -15.01
C VAL A 140 4.25 12.05 -15.80
N LEU A 141 3.48 12.23 -16.90
CA LEU A 141 2.91 11.14 -17.68
C LEU A 141 3.55 11.02 -19.06
N THR A 142 3.80 9.79 -19.48
CA THR A 142 4.12 9.42 -20.86
C THR A 142 3.20 8.29 -21.29
N VAL A 143 2.49 8.47 -22.42
CA VAL A 143 1.62 7.43 -22.98
C VAL A 143 2.23 6.94 -24.30
N PHE A 144 2.32 5.63 -24.43
CA PHE A 144 2.84 4.95 -25.61
C PHE A 144 1.71 4.35 -26.42
N PRO A 145 1.73 4.51 -27.75
CA PRO A 145 0.81 3.88 -28.67
C PRO A 145 1.04 2.36 -28.73
N PRO A 146 0.10 1.59 -29.30
CA PRO A 146 0.32 0.20 -29.65
C PRO A 146 1.48 0.04 -30.62
N SER A 147 2.23 -1.04 -30.48
CA SER A 147 3.26 -1.38 -31.48
C SER A 147 2.63 -1.83 -32.80
N SER A 148 3.36 -1.66 -33.89
CA SER A 148 2.92 -2.12 -35.23
C SER A 148 2.65 -3.63 -35.26
N ALA A 149 3.37 -4.41 -34.47
CA ALA A 149 3.15 -5.86 -34.35
C ALA A 149 1.80 -6.19 -33.67
N GLU A 150 1.41 -5.47 -32.59
CA GLU A 150 0.12 -5.67 -31.93
C GLU A 150 -1.06 -5.29 -32.82
N LEU A 151 -0.88 -4.27 -33.68
CA LEU A 151 -1.93 -3.81 -34.60
C LEU A 151 -2.29 -4.84 -35.69
N GLN A 152 -1.56 -5.95 -35.81
CA GLN A 152 -1.92 -7.10 -36.65
C GLN A 152 -2.94 -8.05 -35.99
N SER A 153 -3.28 -7.81 -34.72
CA SER A 153 -4.26 -8.58 -33.94
C SER A 153 -5.52 -7.75 -33.70
N ASP A 154 -6.59 -8.40 -33.23
CA ASP A 154 -7.86 -7.74 -32.93
C ASP A 154 -7.78 -6.78 -31.73
N THR A 155 -6.83 -7.01 -30.85
CA THR A 155 -6.60 -6.17 -29.66
C THR A 155 -5.16 -5.68 -29.59
N ALA A 156 -4.98 -4.52 -29.00
CA ALA A 156 -3.68 -3.88 -28.84
C ALA A 156 -3.61 -3.18 -27.47
N SER A 157 -2.40 -2.81 -27.03
CA SER A 157 -2.14 -2.23 -25.72
C SER A 157 -1.69 -0.78 -25.81
N LEU A 158 -2.32 0.10 -25.04
CA LEU A 158 -1.78 1.41 -24.68
C LEU A 158 -1.04 1.27 -23.35
N VAL A 159 0.09 1.96 -23.19
CA VAL A 159 0.86 1.96 -21.95
C VAL A 159 1.06 3.38 -21.46
N CYS A 160 0.68 3.63 -20.21
CA CYS A 160 0.91 4.88 -19.51
C CYS A 160 1.99 4.67 -18.45
N LEU A 161 3.07 5.46 -18.49
CA LEU A 161 4.06 5.55 -17.43
C LEU A 161 3.83 6.82 -16.65
N SER A 162 3.79 6.71 -15.33
CA SER A 162 3.69 7.83 -14.41
C SER A 162 4.92 7.86 -13.51
N SER A 163 5.56 9.04 -13.42
CA SER A 163 6.64 9.31 -12.46
C SER A 163 6.15 10.30 -11.42
N GLN A 164 6.34 10.00 -10.13
CA GLN A 164 5.86 10.81 -9.00
C GLN A 164 6.76 10.71 -7.78
N SER A 165 6.61 11.68 -6.87
CA SER A 165 7.42 11.77 -5.63
C SER A 165 7.03 10.76 -4.54
N VAL A 166 5.80 10.19 -4.59
CA VAL A 166 5.30 9.24 -3.60
C VAL A 166 4.77 7.97 -4.28
N PRO A 167 4.80 6.80 -3.60
CA PRO A 167 4.53 5.51 -4.25
C PRO A 167 3.05 5.21 -4.49
N PHE A 168 2.13 6.06 -4.01
CA PHE A 168 0.70 5.79 -4.06
C PHE A 168 0.00 6.83 -4.92
N ALA A 169 -0.43 6.42 -6.10
CA ALA A 169 -1.24 7.20 -7.02
C ALA A 169 -2.35 6.31 -7.61
N ASP A 170 -3.48 6.92 -7.94
CA ASP A 170 -4.58 6.24 -8.60
C ASP A 170 -4.50 6.47 -10.10
N VAL A 171 -4.49 5.38 -10.87
CA VAL A 171 -4.46 5.42 -12.34
C VAL A 171 -5.81 5.00 -12.88
N SER A 172 -6.35 5.79 -13.79
CA SER A 172 -7.59 5.51 -14.51
C SER A 172 -7.44 5.85 -15.99
N TRP A 173 -8.32 5.24 -16.79
CA TRP A 173 -8.36 5.45 -18.23
C TRP A 173 -9.74 5.93 -18.68
N LEU A 174 -9.75 6.80 -19.70
CA LEU A 174 -10.96 7.21 -20.39
C LEU A 174 -10.83 6.85 -21.88
N ALA A 175 -11.93 6.44 -22.48
CA ALA A 175 -12.07 6.23 -23.92
C ALA A 175 -13.18 7.15 -24.43
N ALA A 176 -12.87 8.02 -25.39
CA ALA A 176 -13.78 9.07 -25.87
C ALA A 176 -14.43 9.88 -24.72
N GLY A 177 -13.65 10.20 -23.68
CA GLY A 177 -14.10 10.95 -22.50
C GLY A 177 -14.86 10.15 -21.44
N SER A 178 -15.20 8.88 -21.70
CA SER A 178 -15.92 8.02 -20.76
C SER A 178 -14.97 7.12 -19.98
N PRO A 179 -15.19 6.92 -18.66
CA PRO A 179 -14.36 6.04 -17.87
C PRO A 179 -14.36 4.60 -18.37
N VAL A 180 -13.18 3.96 -18.39
CA VAL A 180 -13.00 2.55 -18.74
C VAL A 180 -12.90 1.74 -17.44
N SER A 181 -13.62 0.62 -17.36
CA SER A 181 -13.70 -0.25 -16.17
C SER A 181 -13.10 -1.64 -16.35
N SER A 182 -12.65 -1.99 -17.56
CA SER A 182 -12.10 -3.31 -17.88
C SER A 182 -10.88 -3.22 -18.81
N GLY A 183 -10.08 -4.28 -18.87
CA GLY A 183 -8.89 -4.32 -19.72
C GLY A 183 -7.71 -3.50 -19.19
N ILE A 184 -7.74 -3.09 -17.91
CA ILE A 184 -6.69 -2.29 -17.27
C ILE A 184 -5.85 -3.20 -16.38
N SER A 185 -4.52 -3.08 -16.52
CA SER A 185 -3.55 -3.70 -15.62
C SER A 185 -2.56 -2.64 -15.15
N THR A 186 -2.45 -2.44 -13.84
CA THR A 186 -1.59 -1.42 -13.24
C THR A 186 -0.57 -2.06 -12.31
N SER A 187 0.70 -1.74 -12.49
CA SER A 187 1.79 -2.23 -11.64
C SER A 187 1.76 -1.61 -10.25
N THR A 188 2.44 -2.25 -9.30
CA THR A 188 2.89 -1.55 -8.09
C THR A 188 3.95 -0.52 -8.45
N ALA A 189 4.13 0.51 -7.60
CA ALA A 189 5.18 1.49 -7.80
C ALA A 189 6.57 0.86 -7.63
N VAL A 190 7.51 1.27 -8.48
CA VAL A 190 8.93 0.90 -8.41
C VAL A 190 9.73 2.16 -8.15
N GLN A 191 10.57 2.16 -7.10
CA GLN A 191 11.44 3.29 -6.82
C GLN A 191 12.59 3.35 -7.82
N ARG A 192 12.82 4.54 -8.38
CA ARG A 192 13.90 4.82 -9.32
C ARG A 192 15.16 5.30 -8.59
N PRO A 193 16.34 5.26 -9.20
CA PRO A 193 17.58 5.74 -8.60
C PRO A 193 17.55 7.22 -8.19
N ASP A 194 16.72 8.04 -8.82
CA ASP A 194 16.51 9.46 -8.51
C ASP A 194 15.52 9.69 -7.34
N GLN A 195 15.13 8.62 -6.62
CA GLN A 195 14.19 8.60 -5.51
C GLN A 195 12.73 8.85 -5.92
N THR A 196 12.41 9.02 -7.18
CA THR A 196 11.04 9.03 -7.67
C THR A 196 10.46 7.62 -7.72
N TYR A 197 9.13 7.53 -7.86
CA TYR A 197 8.43 6.27 -8.05
C TYR A 197 7.81 6.22 -9.44
N GLN A 198 7.89 5.08 -10.08
CA GLN A 198 7.28 4.83 -11.39
C GLN A 198 6.16 3.80 -11.27
N ILE A 199 5.01 4.13 -11.85
CA ILE A 199 3.87 3.21 -12.03
C ILE A 199 3.64 3.07 -13.54
N SER A 200 3.41 1.85 -14.01
CA SER A 200 2.96 1.57 -15.37
C SER A 200 1.53 1.05 -15.34
N SER A 201 0.71 1.54 -16.28
CA SER A 201 -0.65 1.04 -16.48
C SER A 201 -0.87 0.75 -17.95
N SER A 202 -1.37 -0.43 -18.26
CA SER A 202 -1.75 -0.81 -19.62
C SER A 202 -3.27 -0.86 -19.76
N LEU A 203 -3.75 -0.42 -20.92
CA LEU A 203 -5.13 -0.56 -21.33
C LEU A 203 -5.18 -1.39 -22.60
N THR A 204 -5.89 -2.51 -22.57
CA THR A 204 -6.21 -3.30 -23.77
C THR A 204 -7.39 -2.68 -24.50
N ILE A 205 -7.20 -2.38 -25.78
CA ILE A 205 -8.19 -1.75 -26.65
C ILE A 205 -8.48 -2.62 -27.88
N GLN A 206 -9.59 -2.38 -28.56
CA GLN A 206 -9.85 -2.96 -29.87
C GLN A 206 -9.01 -2.23 -30.93
N THR A 207 -8.32 -2.97 -31.78
CA THR A 207 -7.51 -2.42 -32.88
C THR A 207 -8.38 -1.62 -33.87
N SER A 208 -9.63 -2.03 -34.07
CA SER A 208 -10.60 -1.29 -34.88
C SER A 208 -10.87 0.11 -34.34
N ASP A 209 -11.05 0.26 -33.01
CA ASP A 209 -11.28 1.55 -32.37
C ASP A 209 -10.06 2.49 -32.53
N TRP A 210 -8.85 1.93 -32.36
CA TRP A 210 -7.61 2.66 -32.57
C TRP A 210 -7.49 3.16 -34.01
N ASN A 211 -7.85 2.30 -34.98
CA ASN A 211 -7.80 2.64 -36.41
C ASN A 211 -8.86 3.68 -36.81
N MET A 212 -9.94 3.82 -36.05
CA MET A 212 -10.95 4.88 -36.20
C MET A 212 -10.57 6.18 -35.47
N ASP A 213 -9.34 6.31 -35.03
CA ASP A 213 -8.80 7.51 -34.35
C ASP A 213 -9.49 7.84 -33.03
N LYS A 214 -9.99 6.83 -32.31
CA LYS A 214 -10.61 6.99 -31.00
C LYS A 214 -9.59 7.56 -30.01
N VAL A 215 -10.04 8.55 -29.21
CA VAL A 215 -9.20 9.24 -28.23
C VAL A 215 -9.17 8.46 -26.92
N TYR A 216 -7.98 8.26 -26.38
CA TYR A 216 -7.76 7.65 -25.07
C TYR A 216 -7.01 8.61 -24.14
N THR A 217 -7.37 8.60 -22.86
CA THR A 217 -6.75 9.46 -21.85
C THR A 217 -6.29 8.62 -20.67
N CYS A 218 -5.01 8.70 -20.34
CA CYS A 218 -4.49 8.24 -19.07
C CYS A 218 -4.61 9.37 -18.07
N LYS A 219 -5.20 9.08 -16.91
CA LYS A 219 -5.39 10.02 -15.80
C LYS A 219 -4.77 9.45 -14.54
N VAL A 220 -3.89 10.22 -13.90
CA VAL A 220 -3.21 9.83 -12.66
C VAL A 220 -3.47 10.88 -11.61
N SER A 221 -4.00 10.44 -10.47
CA SER A 221 -4.34 11.30 -9.33
C SER A 221 -3.43 10.96 -8.14
N LEU A 222 -2.89 12.01 -7.52
CA LEU A 222 -2.01 11.98 -6.38
C LEU A 222 -2.52 12.98 -5.33
N GLY A 223 -3.33 12.51 -4.40
CA GLY A 223 -4.05 13.40 -3.48
C GLY A 223 -4.94 14.37 -4.24
N SER A 224 -4.68 15.66 -4.12
CA SER A 224 -5.40 16.73 -4.84
C SER A 224 -4.82 17.06 -6.23
N GLN A 225 -3.66 16.51 -6.56
CA GLN A 225 -3.00 16.72 -7.86
C GLN A 225 -3.46 15.65 -8.85
N THR A 226 -3.73 16.09 -10.06
CA THR A 226 -4.13 15.20 -11.15
C THR A 226 -3.40 15.61 -12.41
N SER A 227 -2.87 14.61 -13.13
CA SER A 227 -2.30 14.78 -14.47
C SER A 227 -3.07 13.91 -15.46
N GLU A 228 -3.25 14.41 -16.66
CA GLU A 228 -3.89 13.70 -17.76
C GLU A 228 -3.01 13.77 -19.02
N LYS A 229 -2.97 12.68 -19.76
CA LYS A 229 -2.30 12.62 -21.05
C LYS A 229 -3.16 11.86 -22.04
N THR A 230 -3.51 12.51 -23.15
CA THR A 230 -4.28 11.93 -24.24
C THR A 230 -3.38 11.34 -25.31
N ILE A 231 -3.94 10.38 -26.06
CA ILE A 231 -3.33 9.78 -27.23
C ILE A 231 -4.41 9.35 -28.22
N LYS A 232 -4.16 9.51 -29.51
CA LYS A 232 -4.92 8.97 -30.64
C LYS A 232 -3.97 8.65 -31.78
N LYS A 233 -4.41 7.83 -32.72
CA LYS A 233 -3.56 7.33 -33.80
C LYS A 233 -2.97 8.44 -34.67
N SER A 234 -3.78 9.45 -35.01
CA SER A 234 -3.37 10.56 -35.91
C SER A 234 -2.31 11.49 -35.31
N GLU A 235 -2.06 11.43 -33.99
CA GLU A 235 -1.03 12.22 -33.31
C GLU A 235 0.28 11.45 -33.14
N CYS A 236 0.32 10.16 -33.51
CA CYS A 236 1.54 9.36 -33.42
C CYS A 236 2.41 9.58 -34.68
N PRO A 237 3.75 9.66 -34.52
CA PRO A 237 4.64 9.69 -35.67
C PRO A 237 4.40 8.47 -36.58
N THR A 238 4.26 8.69 -37.87
CA THR A 238 4.30 7.61 -38.88
C THR A 238 5.74 7.19 -39.05
N GLU A 239 6.04 5.92 -38.76
CA GLU A 239 7.31 5.31 -39.16
C GLU A 239 7.42 5.19 -40.70
#